data_11d4fe21c886338c77f774effbd32543
#
_entry.id   11d4fe21c886338c77f774effbd32543
#
_cell.length_a   1.000
_cell.length_b   1.000
_cell.length_c   1.000
_cell.angle_alpha   90.00
_cell.angle_beta   90.00
_cell.angle_gamma   90.00
#
_symmetry.space_group_name_H-M   'P 1'
#
loop_
_entity.id
_entity.type
_entity.pdbx_description
1 polymer ?
#
loop_
_entity_poly.entity_id
_entity_poly.type
_entity_poly.pdbx_seq_one_letter_code
_entity_poly.pdbx_strand_id
1 'polypeptide(L)'
;MKRFDRTAAGVVFALAAALGPRGAEARDVTIELMNAQGQPIGHATIAPESGGVGLRVDVTGLAPGSHGIHFHEVGKCEPPSFASAGGHFNPDGKHHGLDNPAGPHAGDFPNLVVGPDGSAHASFVSPRVTLATDGHGLFRSGGTSLVIHADPDDEKTDPAGNSGARIACGVIAR
;
A
#
# COMPACT_ATOMS: atom_id res chain seq x y z
N MET A 1 -26.40 -81.83 2.53
CA MET A 1 -26.53 -80.46 3.11
C MET A 1 -25.21 -79.74 2.95
N LYS A 2 -25.07 -78.83 1.97
CA LYS A 2 -23.85 -78.05 1.71
C LYS A 2 -24.13 -76.59 2.20
N ARG A 3 -23.36 -76.12 3.19
CA ARG A 3 -23.40 -74.74 3.65
C ARG A 3 -22.50 -73.89 2.74
N PHE A 4 -23.05 -72.78 2.22
CA PHE A 4 -22.29 -71.75 1.50
C PHE A 4 -21.95 -70.66 2.52
N ASP A 5 -20.65 -70.54 2.78
CA ASP A 5 -20.11 -69.36 3.48
C ASP A 5 -19.98 -68.18 2.50
N ARG A 6 -20.69 -67.08 2.83
CA ARG A 6 -20.56 -65.79 2.13
C ARG A 6 -19.62 -64.89 2.91
N THR A 7 -18.37 -64.81 2.50
CA THR A 7 -17.44 -63.79 2.94
C THR A 7 -17.78 -62.48 2.24
N ALA A 8 -18.26 -61.48 2.98
CA ALA A 8 -18.47 -60.11 2.55
C ALA A 8 -17.13 -59.35 2.63
N ALA A 9 -16.53 -59.02 1.45
CA ALA A 9 -15.37 -58.15 1.40
C ALA A 9 -15.86 -56.67 1.51
N GLY A 10 -15.54 -56.03 2.62
CA GLY A 10 -15.80 -54.60 2.83
C GLY A 10 -14.76 -53.78 2.09
N VAL A 11 -15.18 -52.98 1.11
CA VAL A 11 -14.34 -51.99 0.42
C VAL A 11 -14.28 -50.75 1.28
N VAL A 12 -13.12 -50.45 1.86
CA VAL A 12 -12.87 -49.19 2.59
C VAL A 12 -12.47 -48.13 1.56
N PHE A 13 -13.35 -47.17 1.28
CA PHE A 13 -13.00 -45.99 0.52
C PHE A 13 -12.19 -45.01 1.41
N ALA A 14 -10.90 -44.92 1.20
CA ALA A 14 -10.09 -43.86 1.80
C ALA A 14 -10.36 -42.54 1.08
N LEU A 15 -11.03 -41.60 1.75
CA LEU A 15 -11.24 -40.24 1.28
C LEU A 15 -9.93 -39.47 1.42
N ALA A 16 -9.14 -39.35 0.35
CA ALA A 16 -7.97 -38.51 0.32
C ALA A 16 -8.42 -37.04 0.22
N ALA A 17 -8.34 -36.31 1.34
CA ALA A 17 -8.53 -34.87 1.34
C ALA A 17 -7.34 -34.21 0.60
N ALA A 18 -7.59 -33.71 -0.60
CA ALA A 18 -6.61 -32.92 -1.34
C ALA A 18 -6.46 -31.56 -0.63
N LEU A 19 -5.36 -31.38 0.11
CA LEU A 19 -4.89 -30.06 0.55
C LEU A 19 -4.43 -29.31 -0.71
N GLY A 20 -5.33 -28.47 -1.25
CA GLY A 20 -4.94 -27.52 -2.29
C GLY A 20 -3.88 -26.54 -1.76
N PRO A 21 -3.06 -25.94 -2.66
CA PRO A 21 -2.06 -24.97 -2.24
C PRO A 21 -2.79 -23.82 -1.55
N ARG A 22 -2.49 -23.60 -0.26
CA ARG A 22 -2.86 -22.36 0.43
C ARG A 22 -2.11 -21.24 -0.29
N GLY A 23 -2.86 -20.40 -1.01
CA GLY A 23 -2.32 -19.15 -1.53
C GLY A 23 -1.64 -18.43 -0.36
N ALA A 24 -0.42 -17.94 -0.57
CA ALA A 24 0.27 -17.12 0.43
C ALA A 24 -0.63 -15.92 0.74
N GLU A 25 -1.22 -15.88 1.93
CA GLU A 25 -1.97 -14.72 2.40
C GLU A 25 -1.00 -13.53 2.36
N ALA A 26 -1.43 -12.46 1.69
CA ALA A 26 -0.68 -11.23 1.68
C ALA A 26 -0.59 -10.74 3.13
N ARG A 27 0.63 -10.69 3.66
CA ARG A 27 0.89 -10.27 5.04
C ARG A 27 1.00 -8.76 5.09
N ASP A 28 0.61 -8.19 6.23
CA ASP A 28 0.86 -6.79 6.54
C ASP A 28 2.35 -6.47 6.41
N VAL A 29 2.64 -5.32 5.83
CA VAL A 29 4.00 -4.78 5.71
C VAL A 29 4.05 -3.45 6.42
N THR A 30 4.96 -3.34 7.40
CA THR A 30 5.23 -2.08 8.09
C THR A 30 6.52 -1.48 7.54
N ILE A 31 6.46 -0.22 7.16
CA ILE A 31 7.59 0.57 6.68
C ILE A 31 7.88 1.71 7.64
N GLU A 32 9.14 2.04 7.82
CA GLU A 32 9.55 3.23 8.56
C GLU A 32 9.45 4.46 7.65
N LEU A 33 8.97 5.57 8.20
CA LEU A 33 8.93 6.88 7.54
C LEU A 33 10.03 7.77 8.11
N MET A 34 10.88 8.29 7.23
CA MET A 34 12.00 9.19 7.56
C MET A 34 11.72 10.60 7.06
N ASN A 35 12.15 11.60 7.83
CA ASN A 35 12.12 13.01 7.41
C ASN A 35 13.30 13.37 6.48
N ALA A 36 13.35 14.62 6.03
CA ALA A 36 14.39 15.13 5.13
C ALA A 36 15.81 15.11 5.75
N GLN A 37 15.94 14.91 7.06
CA GLN A 37 17.22 14.74 7.76
C GLN A 37 17.61 13.25 7.91
N GLY A 38 16.80 12.32 7.36
CA GLY A 38 17.00 10.88 7.49
C GLY A 38 16.69 10.34 8.88
N GLN A 39 15.90 11.08 9.68
CA GLN A 39 15.51 10.67 11.02
C GLN A 39 14.12 9.98 10.94
N PRO A 40 13.90 8.87 11.66
CA PRO A 40 12.60 8.24 11.74
C PRO A 40 11.59 9.16 12.43
N ILE A 41 10.41 9.29 11.84
CA ILE A 41 9.30 10.09 12.37
C ILE A 41 8.04 9.26 12.62
N GLY A 42 8.07 7.98 12.31
CA GLY A 42 6.96 7.06 12.51
C GLY A 42 6.98 5.92 11.51
N HIS A 43 5.82 5.33 11.30
CA HIS A 43 5.67 4.18 10.41
C HIS A 43 4.35 4.21 9.66
N ALA A 44 4.29 3.41 8.60
CA ALA A 44 3.04 3.09 7.93
C ALA A 44 2.89 1.57 7.80
N THR A 45 1.66 1.08 7.97
CA THR A 45 1.32 -0.33 7.77
C THR A 45 0.43 -0.46 6.53
N ILE A 46 0.82 -1.34 5.65
CA ILE A 46 0.14 -1.63 4.39
C ILE A 46 -0.36 -3.07 4.47
N ALA A 47 -1.66 -3.27 4.31
CA ALA A 47 -2.32 -4.54 4.55
C ALA A 47 -3.41 -4.83 3.51
N PRO A 48 -3.78 -6.11 3.28
CA PRO A 48 -5.00 -6.42 2.56
C PRO A 48 -6.21 -5.89 3.34
N GLU A 49 -7.13 -5.23 2.64
CA GLU A 49 -8.36 -4.70 3.25
C GLU A 49 -9.56 -5.01 2.34
N SER A 50 -10.77 -5.04 2.93
CA SER A 50 -11.98 -5.10 2.13
C SER A 50 -12.06 -3.86 1.23
N GLY A 51 -12.09 -4.08 -0.08
CA GLY A 51 -12.08 -2.99 -1.08
C GLY A 51 -10.72 -2.64 -1.65
N GLY A 52 -9.61 -3.31 -1.27
CA GLY A 52 -8.29 -3.08 -1.87
C GLY A 52 -7.11 -3.23 -0.91
N VAL A 53 -6.27 -2.23 -0.86
CA VAL A 53 -5.11 -2.16 0.04
C VAL A 53 -5.34 -1.07 1.07
N GLY A 54 -5.31 -1.45 2.35
CA GLY A 54 -5.33 -0.54 3.49
C GLY A 54 -3.95 0.08 3.72
N LEU A 55 -3.93 1.37 4.04
CA LEU A 55 -2.76 2.13 4.47
C LEU A 55 -3.10 2.77 5.83
N ARG A 56 -2.35 2.42 6.88
CA ARG A 56 -2.41 3.10 8.18
C ARG A 56 -1.11 3.86 8.39
N VAL A 57 -1.21 5.10 8.83
CA VAL A 57 -0.08 6.02 9.00
C VAL A 57 -0.07 6.51 10.44
N ASP A 58 1.08 6.37 11.09
CA ASP A 58 1.34 6.85 12.45
C ASP A 58 2.66 7.62 12.44
N VAL A 59 2.59 8.96 12.48
CA VAL A 59 3.74 9.86 12.37
C VAL A 59 3.68 10.99 13.38
N THR A 60 4.84 11.54 13.70
CA THR A 60 5.01 12.69 14.59
C THR A 60 6.04 13.67 14.02
N GLY A 61 6.08 14.90 14.56
CA GLY A 61 7.08 15.90 14.18
C GLY A 61 6.83 16.57 12.84
N LEU A 62 5.61 16.49 12.30
CA LEU A 62 5.18 17.23 11.12
C LEU A 62 4.54 18.57 11.52
N ALA A 63 4.49 19.53 10.59
CA ALA A 63 3.73 20.76 10.81
C ALA A 63 2.23 20.44 10.92
N PRO A 64 1.48 21.09 11.82
CA PRO A 64 0.03 20.95 11.86
C PRO A 64 -0.64 21.42 10.59
N GLY A 65 -1.65 20.67 10.13
CA GLY A 65 -2.41 21.02 8.93
C GLY A 65 -2.64 19.82 8.01
N SER A 66 -3.05 20.11 6.77
CA SER A 66 -3.25 19.09 5.74
C SER A 66 -2.00 18.93 4.88
N HIS A 67 -1.68 17.70 4.53
CA HIS A 67 -0.50 17.31 3.75
C HIS A 67 -0.88 16.31 2.68
N GLY A 68 -0.44 16.53 1.44
CA GLY A 68 -0.56 15.51 0.41
C GLY A 68 0.19 14.23 0.82
N ILE A 69 -0.40 13.09 0.55
CA ILE A 69 0.20 11.77 0.80
C ILE A 69 -0.07 10.85 -0.39
N HIS A 70 0.99 10.23 -0.93
CA HIS A 70 0.87 9.44 -2.15
C HIS A 70 1.82 8.25 -2.15
N PHE A 71 1.42 7.16 -2.83
CA PHE A 71 2.40 6.18 -3.29
C PHE A 71 3.17 6.73 -4.49
N HIS A 72 4.50 6.54 -4.47
CA HIS A 72 5.42 6.90 -5.55
C HIS A 72 5.97 5.65 -6.24
N GLU A 73 6.37 5.81 -7.50
CA GLU A 73 6.66 4.72 -8.42
C GLU A 73 7.99 3.99 -8.20
N VAL A 74 8.90 4.55 -7.37
CA VAL A 74 10.25 4.00 -7.14
C VAL A 74 10.45 3.73 -5.65
N GLY A 75 10.92 2.51 -5.31
CA GLY A 75 11.25 2.11 -3.94
C GLY A 75 12.57 2.69 -3.43
N LYS A 76 12.71 4.03 -3.47
CA LYS A 76 13.89 4.76 -2.99
C LYS A 76 13.49 6.04 -2.26
N CYS A 77 14.14 6.30 -1.13
CA CYS A 77 13.89 7.47 -0.28
C CYS A 77 15.22 8.15 0.08
N GLU A 78 15.89 8.79 -0.91
CA GLU A 78 17.16 9.48 -0.67
C GLU A 78 16.91 10.91 -0.18
N PRO A 79 17.25 11.22 1.10
CA PRO A 79 17.11 12.58 1.63
C PRO A 79 18.12 13.55 0.96
N PRO A 80 17.92 14.88 1.05
CA PRO A 80 16.80 15.53 1.73
C PRO A 80 15.52 15.66 0.88
N SER A 81 15.61 15.57 -0.44
CA SER A 81 14.50 15.92 -1.35
C SER A 81 13.57 14.76 -1.69
N PHE A 82 14.01 13.53 -1.44
CA PHE A 82 13.31 12.30 -1.83
C PHE A 82 12.95 12.24 -3.34
N ALA A 83 13.71 12.96 -4.17
CA ALA A 83 13.52 12.95 -5.63
C ALA A 83 13.68 11.54 -6.23
N SER A 84 14.47 10.68 -5.57
CA SER A 84 14.67 9.27 -5.96
C SER A 84 13.41 8.40 -5.89
N ALA A 85 12.35 8.85 -5.19
CA ALA A 85 11.04 8.18 -5.17
C ALA A 85 10.31 8.24 -6.52
N GLY A 86 10.74 9.08 -7.46
CA GLY A 86 10.08 9.25 -8.76
C GLY A 86 8.79 10.05 -8.69
N GLY A 87 7.89 9.87 -9.66
CA GLY A 87 6.55 10.45 -9.69
C GLY A 87 5.55 9.66 -8.84
N HIS A 88 4.31 10.09 -8.84
CA HIS A 88 3.22 9.32 -8.22
C HIS A 88 3.07 7.96 -8.93
N PHE A 89 2.67 6.95 -8.19
CA PHE A 89 2.43 5.61 -8.73
C PHE A 89 1.22 5.64 -9.67
N ASN A 90 1.48 5.60 -10.97
CA ASN A 90 0.47 5.81 -12.02
C ASN A 90 0.60 4.79 -13.16
N PRO A 91 0.29 3.51 -12.93
CA PRO A 91 0.41 2.48 -13.95
C PRO A 91 -0.55 2.65 -15.13
N ASP A 92 -1.65 3.38 -14.95
CA ASP A 92 -2.68 3.57 -15.98
C ASP A 92 -2.52 4.87 -16.78
N GLY A 93 -1.50 5.69 -16.49
CA GLY A 93 -1.27 6.97 -17.20
C GLY A 93 -2.42 7.97 -17.04
N LYS A 94 -3.08 7.97 -15.88
CA LYS A 94 -4.15 8.91 -15.54
C LYS A 94 -3.59 10.29 -15.19
N HIS A 95 -4.48 11.28 -15.08
CA HIS A 95 -4.16 12.56 -14.47
C HIS A 95 -4.18 12.47 -12.95
N HIS A 96 -3.54 13.45 -12.28
CA HIS A 96 -3.57 13.53 -10.83
C HIS A 96 -4.91 14.00 -10.30
N GLY A 97 -5.27 13.46 -9.12
CA GLY A 97 -6.29 14.01 -8.22
C GLY A 97 -7.60 13.24 -8.17
N LEU A 98 -8.12 13.10 -6.97
CA LEU A 98 -9.37 12.37 -6.69
C LEU A 98 -10.59 13.11 -7.26
N ASP A 99 -10.49 14.45 -7.37
CA ASP A 99 -11.52 15.32 -7.92
C ASP A 99 -11.32 15.62 -9.43
N ASN A 100 -10.28 15.04 -10.05
CA ASN A 100 -10.03 15.21 -11.47
C ASN A 100 -10.79 14.15 -12.28
N PRO A 101 -11.67 14.51 -13.21
CA PRO A 101 -12.45 13.53 -13.99
C PRO A 101 -11.58 12.62 -14.90
N ALA A 102 -10.32 13.02 -15.18
CA ALA A 102 -9.35 12.22 -15.92
C ALA A 102 -8.37 11.46 -15.00
N GLY A 103 -8.51 11.62 -13.69
CA GLY A 103 -7.75 10.95 -12.63
C GLY A 103 -8.53 9.81 -11.97
N PRO A 104 -8.10 9.43 -10.77
CA PRO A 104 -6.83 9.75 -10.13
C PRO A 104 -5.69 8.83 -10.58
N HIS A 105 -4.43 9.12 -10.17
CA HIS A 105 -3.38 8.13 -10.16
C HIS A 105 -3.71 6.96 -9.22
N ALA A 106 -3.11 5.82 -9.41
CA ALA A 106 -3.32 4.69 -8.51
C ALA A 106 -2.77 4.98 -7.10
N GLY A 107 -1.76 5.83 -7.00
CA GLY A 107 -1.12 6.21 -5.75
C GLY A 107 -1.75 7.38 -5.00
N ASP A 108 -2.78 8.03 -5.53
CA ASP A 108 -3.38 9.22 -4.90
C ASP A 108 -4.28 8.83 -3.70
N PHE A 109 -4.20 9.61 -2.62
CA PHE A 109 -5.03 9.51 -1.42
C PHE A 109 -5.58 10.88 -1.03
N PRO A 110 -6.65 10.93 -0.23
CA PRO A 110 -7.04 12.16 0.45
C PRO A 110 -5.91 12.68 1.34
N ASN A 111 -5.89 13.98 1.58
CA ASN A 111 -4.87 14.60 2.43
C ASN A 111 -4.76 13.96 3.82
N LEU A 112 -3.53 13.81 4.30
CA LEU A 112 -3.22 13.47 5.69
C LEU A 112 -3.44 14.71 6.56
N VAL A 113 -4.23 14.58 7.63
CA VAL A 113 -4.45 15.67 8.58
C VAL A 113 -3.55 15.47 9.79
N VAL A 114 -2.66 16.45 10.05
CA VAL A 114 -1.75 16.49 11.19
C VAL A 114 -2.35 17.38 12.27
N GLY A 115 -2.41 16.85 13.49
CA GLY A 115 -2.94 17.56 14.66
C GLY A 115 -2.04 18.69 15.15
N PRO A 116 -2.56 19.54 16.08
CA PRO A 116 -1.81 20.65 16.64
C PRO A 116 -0.55 20.25 17.42
N ASP A 117 -0.45 18.99 17.83
CA ASP A 117 0.70 18.38 18.49
C ASP A 117 1.78 17.87 17.51
N GLY A 118 1.54 18.03 16.20
CA GLY A 118 2.45 17.55 15.15
C GLY A 118 2.33 16.06 14.88
N SER A 119 1.29 15.37 15.38
CA SER A 119 1.04 13.96 15.13
C SER A 119 -0.09 13.72 14.14
N ALA A 120 -0.02 12.60 13.43
CA ALA A 120 -1.12 12.11 12.61
C ALA A 120 -1.29 10.60 12.77
N HIS A 121 -2.56 10.18 12.93
CA HIS A 121 -3.02 8.80 12.94
C HIS A 121 -4.14 8.70 11.91
N ALA A 122 -3.87 8.07 10.76
CA ALA A 122 -4.83 8.04 9.67
C ALA A 122 -4.94 6.64 9.05
N SER A 123 -6.09 6.35 8.45
CA SER A 123 -6.32 5.11 7.71
C SER A 123 -7.00 5.43 6.39
N PHE A 124 -6.49 4.81 5.33
CA PHE A 124 -6.99 4.94 3.97
C PHE A 124 -7.18 3.55 3.35
N VAL A 125 -8.02 3.45 2.33
CA VAL A 125 -8.15 2.24 1.49
C VAL A 125 -8.04 2.65 0.03
N SER A 126 -7.12 2.03 -0.71
CA SER A 126 -6.99 2.21 -2.14
C SER A 126 -7.49 0.97 -2.89
N PRO A 127 -8.51 1.10 -3.74
CA PRO A 127 -8.93 0.01 -4.62
C PRO A 127 -8.08 -0.08 -5.89
N ARG A 128 -7.11 0.82 -6.09
CA ARG A 128 -6.35 1.01 -7.33
C ARG A 128 -4.97 0.35 -7.33
N VAL A 129 -4.54 -0.19 -6.19
CA VAL A 129 -3.26 -0.87 -6.02
C VAL A 129 -3.44 -2.28 -5.48
N THR A 130 -2.41 -3.12 -5.61
CA THR A 130 -2.39 -4.48 -5.08
C THR A 130 -1.13 -4.72 -4.24
N LEU A 131 -1.13 -5.81 -3.43
CA LEU A 131 0.06 -6.30 -2.72
C LEU A 131 0.78 -7.39 -3.52
N ALA A 132 0.74 -7.29 -4.83
CA ALA A 132 1.40 -8.20 -5.76
C ALA A 132 2.64 -7.56 -6.38
N THR A 133 3.22 -8.25 -7.38
CA THR A 133 4.36 -7.79 -8.17
C THR A 133 3.96 -7.41 -9.60
N ASP A 134 2.65 -7.34 -9.87
CA ASP A 134 2.08 -6.97 -11.17
C ASP A 134 2.18 -5.45 -11.45
N GLY A 135 1.55 -4.99 -12.53
CA GLY A 135 1.59 -3.59 -12.94
C GLY A 135 0.98 -2.62 -11.91
N HIS A 136 -0.01 -3.06 -11.11
CA HIS A 136 -0.63 -2.30 -10.02
C HIS A 136 -0.06 -2.66 -8.64
N GLY A 137 0.95 -3.54 -8.61
CA GLY A 137 1.54 -4.07 -7.39
C GLY A 137 2.51 -3.10 -6.73
N LEU A 138 2.34 -2.87 -5.44
CA LEU A 138 3.28 -2.07 -4.64
C LEU A 138 4.63 -2.77 -4.47
N PHE A 139 4.70 -4.10 -4.61
CA PHE A 139 5.93 -4.90 -4.55
C PHE A 139 6.50 -5.23 -5.93
N ARG A 140 6.23 -4.41 -6.94
CA ARG A 140 6.83 -4.53 -8.27
C ARG A 140 8.36 -4.50 -8.21
N SER A 141 9.02 -4.92 -9.30
CA SER A 141 10.48 -4.83 -9.39
C SER A 141 10.97 -3.40 -9.16
N GLY A 142 11.90 -3.23 -8.21
CA GLY A 142 12.38 -1.93 -7.73
C GLY A 142 11.55 -1.33 -6.58
N GLY A 143 10.42 -1.95 -6.22
CA GLY A 143 9.53 -1.47 -5.16
C GLY A 143 8.79 -0.18 -5.52
N THR A 144 8.10 0.36 -4.52
CA THR A 144 7.43 1.67 -4.52
C THR A 144 7.80 2.41 -3.24
N SER A 145 7.29 3.61 -3.02
CA SER A 145 7.46 4.31 -1.74
C SER A 145 6.20 5.07 -1.35
N LEU A 146 6.08 5.39 -0.07
CA LEU A 146 5.07 6.30 0.47
C LEU A 146 5.74 7.64 0.75
N VAL A 147 5.18 8.73 0.22
CA VAL A 147 5.69 10.09 0.42
C VAL A 147 4.62 10.97 1.04
N ILE A 148 5.02 11.79 2.03
CA ILE A 148 4.22 12.87 2.60
C ILE A 148 4.80 14.20 2.13
N HIS A 149 3.94 15.13 1.76
CA HIS A 149 4.28 16.42 1.19
C HIS A 149 4.10 17.57 2.19
N ALA A 150 4.71 18.73 1.88
CA ALA A 150 4.70 19.90 2.76
C ALA A 150 3.34 20.61 2.80
N ASP A 151 2.65 20.64 1.67
CA ASP A 151 1.43 21.42 1.47
C ASP A 151 0.23 20.49 1.24
N PRO A 152 -1.00 20.99 1.39
CA PRO A 152 -2.20 20.27 0.98
C PRO A 152 -2.17 19.94 -0.51
N ASP A 153 -2.62 18.74 -0.85
CA ASP A 153 -2.97 18.37 -2.21
C ASP A 153 -4.32 19.03 -2.57
N ASP A 154 -4.39 19.71 -3.72
CA ASP A 154 -5.63 20.30 -4.24
C ASP A 154 -6.55 19.28 -4.95
N GLU A 155 -6.07 18.05 -5.08
CA GLU A 155 -6.73 16.86 -5.64
C GLU A 155 -7.19 17.03 -7.11
N LYS A 156 -6.56 17.91 -7.86
CA LYS A 156 -6.92 18.27 -9.25
C LYS A 156 -5.76 18.55 -10.17
N THR A 157 -4.73 19.26 -9.69
CA THR A 157 -3.68 19.84 -10.54
C THR A 157 -2.58 18.84 -10.81
N ASP A 158 -2.35 18.50 -12.09
CA ASP A 158 -1.19 17.71 -12.47
C ASP A 158 0.15 18.43 -12.20
N PRO A 159 1.18 17.70 -11.88
CA PRO A 159 1.24 16.24 -11.69
C PRO A 159 1.05 15.79 -10.23
N ALA A 160 0.83 16.68 -9.27
CA ALA A 160 0.92 16.37 -7.85
C ALA A 160 0.09 17.29 -6.94
N GLY A 161 -0.99 17.90 -7.44
CA GLY A 161 -1.94 18.68 -6.64
C GLY A 161 -1.34 19.88 -5.92
N ASN A 162 -0.26 20.48 -6.44
CA ASN A 162 0.46 21.58 -5.79
C ASN A 162 0.91 21.27 -4.35
N SER A 163 1.08 19.98 -4.02
CA SER A 163 1.38 19.49 -2.65
C SER A 163 2.77 19.86 -2.13
N GLY A 164 3.58 20.56 -2.91
CA GLY A 164 4.86 21.13 -2.47
C GLY A 164 5.99 20.11 -2.31
N ALA A 165 6.94 20.45 -1.43
CA ALA A 165 8.13 19.62 -1.20
C ALA A 165 7.77 18.28 -0.53
N ARG A 166 8.62 17.26 -0.74
CA ARG A 166 8.52 15.97 -0.06
C ARG A 166 9.20 16.07 1.29
N ILE A 167 8.47 15.85 2.36
CA ILE A 167 8.95 16.04 3.74
C ILE A 167 9.17 14.72 4.49
N ALA A 168 8.52 13.64 4.05
CA ALA A 168 8.77 12.30 4.60
C ALA A 168 8.64 11.24 3.50
N CYS A 169 9.38 10.13 3.68
CA CYS A 169 9.39 9.02 2.73
C CYS A 169 9.67 7.69 3.44
N GLY A 170 8.99 6.63 2.98
CA GLY A 170 9.24 5.25 3.40
C GLY A 170 9.21 4.29 2.21
N VAL A 171 10.19 3.39 2.14
CA VAL A 171 10.34 2.41 1.04
C VAL A 171 9.40 1.24 1.24
N ILE A 172 8.67 0.87 0.19
CA ILE A 172 7.81 -0.30 0.11
C ILE A 172 8.49 -1.32 -0.81
N ALA A 173 9.13 -2.31 -0.21
CA ALA A 173 9.82 -3.40 -0.91
C ALA A 173 9.69 -4.72 -0.13
N ARG A 174 9.92 -5.84 -0.83
CA ARG A 174 10.05 -7.19 -0.26
C ARG A 174 11.41 -7.77 -0.56
#